data_7217b1cd0196597a07a2c159317c44b4
#
_entry.id   7217b1cd0196597a07a2c159317c44b4
#
_cell.length_a   1.000
_cell.length_b   1.000
_cell.length_c   1.000
_cell.angle_alpha   90.00
_cell.angle_beta   90.00
_cell.angle_gamma   90.00
#
_symmetry.space_group_name_H-M   'P 1'
#
loop_
_entity.id
_entity.type
_entity.pdbx_description
1 polymer ?
#
loop_
_entity_poly.entity_id
_entity_poly.type
_entity_poly.pdbx_seq_one_letter_code
_entity_poly.pdbx_strand_id
1 'polypeptide(L)'
;NFLGSNLRTTIGMGPQEGRVLEEGRAYPDNFGKWNHIVTVWDNTLSEGQLKMYVNGELFFSKTNDVKNDAGVLQNYMPNTRNQNMWAFQEPTDNSRCMTGFIKKFRMWSTAKSADEVKTLMNSDVTGTESGLVCAWDFTSVAEDVTNIPDKTGKHAAKIVGNYKWFKAGN
;
A
#
# COMPACT_ATOMS: atom_id res chain seq x y z
N ASN A 1 2.87 -6.27 -2.88
CA ASN A 1 3.94 -7.24 -2.93
C ASN A 1 4.27 -7.55 -4.39
N PHE A 2 5.54 -7.45 -4.79
CA PHE A 2 6.01 -7.83 -6.11
C PHE A 2 6.65 -9.21 -5.99
N LEU A 3 6.01 -10.23 -6.53
CA LEU A 3 6.59 -11.56 -6.65
C LEU A 3 6.84 -11.84 -8.14
N GLY A 4 8.08 -11.64 -8.55
CA GLY A 4 8.43 -11.71 -9.97
C GLY A 4 7.73 -10.60 -10.75
N SER A 5 6.99 -10.94 -11.80
CA SER A 5 6.19 -10.01 -12.61
C SER A 5 4.77 -9.78 -12.08
N ASN A 6 4.43 -10.24 -10.87
CA ASN A 6 3.07 -10.13 -10.34
C ASN A 6 2.93 -8.97 -9.35
N LEU A 7 1.83 -8.22 -9.47
CA LEU A 7 1.31 -7.35 -8.43
C LEU A 7 0.33 -8.13 -7.57
N ARG A 8 0.56 -8.16 -6.25
CA ARG A 8 -0.26 -8.90 -5.30
C ARG A 8 -0.59 -8.05 -4.08
N THR A 9 -1.81 -8.18 -3.58
CA THR A 9 -2.25 -7.64 -2.30
C THR A 9 -2.75 -8.77 -1.42
N THR A 10 -2.38 -8.71 -0.14
CA THR A 10 -2.84 -9.63 0.89
C THR A 10 -3.36 -8.82 2.07
N ILE A 11 -4.56 -9.13 2.55
CA ILE A 11 -5.18 -8.51 3.73
C ILE A 11 -5.46 -9.62 4.75
N GLY A 12 -5.00 -9.43 5.98
CA GLY A 12 -5.34 -10.32 7.09
C GLY A 12 -6.83 -10.19 7.45
N MET A 13 -7.51 -11.34 7.59
CA MET A 13 -8.94 -11.41 7.86
C MET A 13 -9.17 -12.14 9.18
N GLY A 14 -9.70 -11.41 10.16
CA GLY A 14 -10.04 -11.96 11.47
C GLY A 14 -8.83 -12.19 12.40
N PRO A 15 -9.08 -12.70 13.61
CA PRO A 15 -8.07 -12.84 14.66
C PRO A 15 -7.15 -14.06 14.47
N GLN A 16 -7.48 -15.01 13.60
CA GLN A 16 -6.71 -16.22 13.40
C GLN A 16 -5.58 -15.99 12.40
N GLU A 17 -4.40 -16.52 12.71
CA GLU A 17 -3.29 -16.51 11.77
C GLU A 17 -3.62 -17.34 10.52
N GLY A 18 -3.12 -16.91 9.36
CA GLY A 18 -3.32 -17.59 8.07
C GLY A 18 -4.65 -17.33 7.38
N ARG A 19 -5.56 -16.58 7.99
CA ARG A 19 -6.79 -16.16 7.33
C ARG A 19 -6.51 -14.86 6.56
N VAL A 20 -6.35 -14.99 5.27
CA VAL A 20 -6.01 -13.87 4.39
C VAL A 20 -6.92 -13.82 3.17
N LEU A 21 -7.31 -12.62 2.77
CA LEU A 21 -7.84 -12.34 1.45
C LEU A 21 -6.68 -11.93 0.56
N GLU A 22 -6.47 -12.66 -0.50
CA GLU A 22 -5.37 -12.42 -1.42
C GLU A 22 -5.83 -12.41 -2.87
N GLU A 23 -5.30 -11.49 -3.63
CA GLU A 23 -5.42 -11.48 -5.10
C GLU A 23 -4.13 -10.97 -5.71
N GLY A 24 -3.74 -11.55 -6.83
CA GLY A 24 -2.55 -11.13 -7.58
C GLY A 24 -2.65 -11.49 -9.05
N ARG A 25 -2.13 -10.58 -9.90
CA ARG A 25 -2.11 -10.77 -11.34
C ARG A 25 -0.78 -10.40 -11.94
N ALA A 26 -0.45 -11.03 -13.06
CA ALA A 26 0.75 -10.69 -13.81
C ALA A 26 0.69 -9.24 -14.30
N TYR A 27 1.78 -8.52 -14.10
CA TYR A 27 1.98 -7.15 -14.59
C TYR A 27 3.38 -7.03 -15.18
N PRO A 28 3.58 -7.56 -16.41
CA PRO A 28 4.91 -7.63 -17.04
C PRO A 28 5.50 -6.25 -17.34
N ASP A 29 4.65 -5.22 -17.51
CA ASP A 29 5.07 -3.86 -17.84
C ASP A 29 5.45 -2.99 -16.63
N ASN A 30 5.70 -3.59 -15.46
CA ASN A 30 5.99 -2.83 -14.23
C ASN A 30 7.46 -2.32 -14.15
N PHE A 31 8.33 -2.80 -15.02
CA PHE A 31 9.76 -2.48 -14.96
C PHE A 31 10.12 -1.22 -15.76
N GLY A 32 11.10 -0.49 -15.26
CA GLY A 32 11.71 0.63 -15.98
C GLY A 32 10.87 1.90 -16.10
N LYS A 33 9.73 1.98 -15.42
CA LYS A 33 8.85 3.15 -15.41
C LYS A 33 8.22 3.41 -14.04
N TRP A 34 7.79 4.63 -13.81
CA TRP A 34 7.00 4.98 -12.63
C TRP A 34 5.58 4.43 -12.77
N ASN A 35 5.11 3.81 -11.70
CA ASN A 35 3.75 3.32 -11.60
C ASN A 35 3.07 3.88 -10.34
N HIS A 36 1.84 4.32 -10.49
CA HIS A 36 0.95 4.65 -9.38
C HIS A 36 0.13 3.42 -9.03
N ILE A 37 0.34 2.87 -7.84
CA ILE A 37 -0.33 1.64 -7.39
C ILE A 37 -1.16 1.98 -6.15
N VAL A 38 -2.44 1.65 -6.18
CA VAL A 38 -3.37 1.89 -5.09
C VAL A 38 -4.11 0.60 -4.76
N THR A 39 -4.08 0.22 -3.49
CA THR A 39 -4.94 -0.83 -2.94
C THR A 39 -6.05 -0.18 -2.14
N VAL A 40 -7.29 -0.55 -2.42
CA VAL A 40 -8.48 -0.10 -1.71
C VAL A 40 -9.14 -1.30 -1.06
N TRP A 41 -9.44 -1.18 0.23
CA TRP A 41 -10.30 -2.08 0.96
C TRP A 41 -11.55 -1.34 1.43
N ASP A 42 -12.73 -1.87 1.07
CA ASP A 42 -14.02 -1.32 1.49
C ASP A 42 -14.95 -2.46 1.91
N ASN A 43 -15.05 -2.70 3.19
CA ASN A 43 -15.89 -3.75 3.77
C ASN A 43 -17.38 -3.40 3.82
N THR A 44 -17.78 -2.22 3.39
CA THR A 44 -19.20 -1.82 3.30
C THR A 44 -19.87 -2.36 2.03
N LEU A 45 -19.06 -2.76 1.05
CA LEU A 45 -19.55 -3.32 -0.20
C LEU A 45 -19.93 -4.81 -0.04
N SER A 46 -20.94 -5.25 -0.78
CA SER A 46 -21.32 -6.67 -0.86
C SER A 46 -20.38 -7.50 -1.73
N GLU A 47 -19.76 -6.87 -2.73
CA GLU A 47 -18.84 -7.50 -3.68
C GLU A 47 -17.67 -6.56 -3.99
N GLY A 48 -16.54 -7.13 -4.39
CA GLY A 48 -15.37 -6.36 -4.81
C GLY A 48 -14.80 -5.46 -3.71
N GLN A 49 -14.80 -5.95 -2.47
CA GLN A 49 -14.28 -5.20 -1.32
C GLN A 49 -12.80 -4.87 -1.46
N LEU A 50 -12.01 -5.76 -2.05
CA LEU A 50 -10.60 -5.53 -2.35
C LEU A 50 -10.43 -5.13 -3.80
N LYS A 51 -9.83 -3.97 -4.05
CA LYS A 51 -9.51 -3.48 -5.40
C LYS A 51 -8.05 -3.05 -5.47
N MET A 52 -7.44 -3.26 -6.62
CA MET A 52 -6.17 -2.66 -6.94
C MET A 52 -6.31 -1.83 -8.21
N TYR A 53 -5.73 -0.64 -8.17
CA TYR A 53 -5.61 0.24 -9.33
C TYR A 53 -4.14 0.40 -9.70
N VAL A 54 -3.86 0.43 -10.99
CA VAL A 54 -2.54 0.72 -11.54
C VAL A 54 -2.69 1.87 -12.54
N ASN A 55 -1.96 2.93 -12.31
CA ASN A 55 -1.99 4.13 -13.14
C ASN A 55 -3.41 4.69 -13.37
N GLY A 56 -4.23 4.64 -12.32
CA GLY A 56 -5.62 5.13 -12.30
C GLY A 56 -6.65 4.13 -12.85
N GLU A 57 -6.24 3.01 -13.43
CA GLU A 57 -7.17 2.02 -13.99
C GLU A 57 -7.33 0.82 -13.05
N LEU A 58 -8.55 0.25 -12.98
CA LEU A 58 -8.83 -0.92 -12.17
C LEU A 58 -8.06 -2.13 -12.72
N PHE A 59 -7.12 -2.63 -11.92
CA PHE A 59 -6.30 -3.77 -12.28
C PHE A 59 -6.96 -5.10 -11.89
N PHE A 60 -7.49 -5.17 -10.68
CA PHE A 60 -8.37 -6.27 -10.26
C PHE A 60 -9.34 -5.84 -9.17
N SER A 61 -10.39 -6.65 -9.02
CA SER A 61 -11.34 -6.61 -7.91
C SER A 61 -11.53 -8.03 -7.36
N LYS A 62 -11.57 -8.18 -6.06
CA LYS A 62 -11.78 -9.46 -5.36
C LYS A 62 -12.86 -9.31 -4.30
N THR A 63 -13.83 -10.18 -4.34
CA THR A 63 -14.85 -10.31 -3.29
C THR A 63 -14.29 -11.14 -2.12
N ASN A 64 -14.62 -10.73 -0.90
CA ASN A 64 -14.19 -11.45 0.29
C ASN A 64 -14.93 -12.79 0.39
N ASP A 65 -14.18 -13.86 0.37
CA ASP A 65 -14.65 -15.25 0.49
C ASP A 65 -14.01 -15.99 1.68
N VAL A 66 -13.26 -15.27 2.51
CA VAL A 66 -12.52 -15.84 3.65
C VAL A 66 -13.47 -16.20 4.78
N LYS A 67 -13.49 -17.47 5.16
CA LYS A 67 -14.36 -18.01 6.23
C LYS A 67 -13.52 -18.60 7.36
N ASN A 68 -14.04 -18.57 8.58
CA ASN A 68 -13.48 -19.32 9.70
C ASN A 68 -13.85 -20.84 9.60
N ASP A 69 -13.39 -21.64 10.57
CA ASP A 69 -13.63 -23.08 10.57
C ASP A 69 -15.12 -23.45 10.72
N ALA A 70 -15.94 -22.55 11.26
CA ALA A 70 -17.39 -22.68 11.34
C ALA A 70 -18.11 -22.22 10.07
N GLY A 71 -17.40 -21.85 9.00
CA GLY A 71 -17.98 -21.38 7.74
C GLY A 71 -18.48 -19.93 7.76
N VAL A 72 -18.22 -19.17 8.82
CA VAL A 72 -18.66 -17.77 8.96
C VAL A 72 -17.69 -16.86 8.22
N LEU A 73 -18.23 -16.00 7.35
CA LEU A 73 -17.44 -15.01 6.61
C LEU A 73 -16.72 -14.08 7.59
N GLN A 74 -15.42 -13.93 7.38
CA GLN A 74 -14.58 -13.06 8.19
C GLN A 74 -14.49 -11.68 7.57
N ASN A 75 -14.72 -10.66 8.38
CA ASN A 75 -14.42 -9.29 8.02
C ASN A 75 -13.01 -8.90 8.50
N TYR A 76 -12.41 -7.94 7.80
CA TYR A 76 -11.15 -7.36 8.25
C TYR A 76 -11.31 -6.84 9.69
N MET A 77 -10.44 -7.32 10.56
CA MET A 77 -10.27 -6.76 11.89
C MET A 77 -8.89 -6.09 11.94
N PRO A 78 -8.83 -4.80 12.27
CA PRO A 78 -7.55 -4.15 12.47
C PRO A 78 -6.72 -4.97 13.47
N ASN A 79 -5.51 -5.28 13.12
CA ASN A 79 -4.60 -5.92 14.06
C ASN A 79 -4.35 -4.94 15.21
N THR A 80 -4.84 -5.28 16.40
CA THR A 80 -4.62 -4.49 17.61
C THR A 80 -3.22 -4.63 18.19
N ARG A 81 -2.37 -5.43 17.57
CA ARG A 81 -0.95 -5.51 17.94
C ARG A 81 -0.30 -4.16 17.70
N ASN A 82 0.33 -3.64 18.73
CA ASN A 82 1.09 -2.39 18.68
C ASN A 82 2.41 -2.63 17.93
N GLN A 83 2.34 -2.74 16.61
CA GLN A 83 3.48 -3.02 15.74
C GLN A 83 3.72 -1.86 14.78
N ASN A 84 4.98 -1.66 14.45
CA ASN A 84 5.34 -0.72 13.40
C ASN A 84 4.81 -1.20 12.05
N MET A 85 4.33 -0.26 11.25
CA MET A 85 4.10 -0.52 9.83
C MET A 85 5.44 -0.60 9.10
N TRP A 86 5.65 -1.67 8.35
CA TRP A 86 6.80 -1.83 7.47
C TRP A 86 6.37 -1.61 6.03
N ALA A 87 7.10 -0.80 5.31
CA ALA A 87 6.90 -0.59 3.89
C ALA A 87 8.13 -1.10 3.13
N PHE A 88 7.88 -1.79 1.99
CA PHE A 88 8.89 -2.22 1.02
C PHE A 88 9.81 -3.37 1.44
N GLN A 89 9.68 -3.86 2.65
CA GLN A 89 10.36 -5.05 3.13
C GLN A 89 9.49 -5.78 4.15
N GLU A 90 9.53 -7.10 4.16
CA GLU A 90 9.01 -7.89 5.27
C GLU A 90 10.06 -7.98 6.37
N PRO A 91 9.76 -7.59 7.63
CA PRO A 91 10.76 -7.53 8.69
C PRO A 91 11.31 -8.89 9.11
N THR A 92 10.60 -9.97 8.81
CA THR A 92 10.97 -11.35 9.19
C THR A 92 11.60 -12.15 8.04
N ASP A 93 11.57 -11.60 6.82
CA ASP A 93 12.08 -12.28 5.62
C ASP A 93 12.85 -11.32 4.72
N ASN A 94 14.16 -11.35 4.83
CA ASN A 94 15.05 -10.48 4.04
C ASN A 94 14.99 -10.78 2.52
N SER A 95 14.40 -11.89 2.10
CA SER A 95 14.23 -12.20 0.68
C SER A 95 13.07 -11.46 0.04
N ARG A 96 12.14 -10.91 0.87
CA ARG A 96 10.95 -10.20 0.42
C ARG A 96 11.11 -8.69 0.49
N CYS A 97 12.10 -8.17 -0.21
CA CYS A 97 12.30 -6.74 -0.34
C CYS A 97 11.99 -6.25 -1.75
N MET A 98 11.57 -5.00 -1.83
CA MET A 98 11.38 -4.34 -3.10
C MET A 98 12.73 -3.88 -3.64
N THR A 99 13.07 -4.26 -4.87
CA THR A 99 14.15 -3.65 -5.63
C THR A 99 13.54 -2.63 -6.58
N GLY A 100 13.80 -1.35 -6.36
CA GLY A 100 13.21 -0.28 -7.17
C GLY A 100 13.32 1.09 -6.49
N PHE A 101 12.64 2.06 -7.07
CA PHE A 101 12.58 3.43 -6.58
C PHE A 101 11.20 3.74 -6.02
N ILE A 102 11.16 4.57 -4.98
CA ILE A 102 9.95 5.06 -4.36
C ILE A 102 9.95 6.57 -4.43
N LYS A 103 8.82 7.14 -4.85
CA LYS A 103 8.66 8.58 -4.93
C LYS A 103 7.76 9.12 -3.83
N LYS A 104 6.59 8.52 -3.65
CA LYS A 104 5.58 8.96 -2.68
C LYS A 104 4.86 7.77 -2.07
N PHE A 105 4.46 7.90 -0.81
CA PHE A 105 3.59 6.94 -0.14
C PHE A 105 2.46 7.70 0.57
N ARG A 106 1.24 7.19 0.48
CA ARG A 106 0.07 7.76 1.14
C ARG A 106 -0.83 6.66 1.69
N MET A 107 -1.38 6.90 2.87
CA MET A 107 -2.38 6.01 3.49
C MET A 107 -3.62 6.82 3.85
N TRP A 108 -4.77 6.23 3.61
CA TRP A 108 -6.07 6.83 3.87
C TRP A 108 -6.91 5.92 4.76
N SER A 109 -7.68 6.48 5.66
CA SER A 109 -8.68 5.78 6.47
C SER A 109 -10.03 5.62 5.77
N THR A 110 -10.16 6.16 4.56
CA THR A 110 -11.37 6.08 3.73
C THR A 110 -11.05 5.37 2.43
N ALA A 111 -11.95 4.50 2.01
CA ALA A 111 -11.87 3.86 0.70
C ALA A 111 -12.00 4.93 -0.40
N LYS A 112 -11.10 4.91 -1.37
CA LYS A 112 -11.08 5.87 -2.48
C LYS A 112 -11.83 5.31 -3.68
N SER A 113 -12.69 6.12 -4.28
CA SER A 113 -13.34 5.81 -5.55
C SER A 113 -12.35 5.79 -6.71
N ALA A 114 -12.74 5.23 -7.84
CA ALA A 114 -11.91 5.21 -9.05
C ALA A 114 -11.50 6.62 -9.52
N ASP A 115 -12.42 7.59 -9.45
CA ASP A 115 -12.17 8.97 -9.86
C ASP A 115 -11.22 9.68 -8.88
N GLU A 116 -11.36 9.43 -7.56
CA GLU A 116 -10.41 9.92 -6.57
C GLU A 116 -9.01 9.33 -6.79
N VAL A 117 -8.90 8.03 -7.11
CA VAL A 117 -7.62 7.40 -7.43
C VAL A 117 -6.95 8.04 -8.63
N LYS A 118 -7.70 8.33 -9.71
CA LYS A 118 -7.20 9.05 -10.89
C LYS A 118 -6.73 10.46 -10.55
N THR A 119 -7.49 11.17 -9.74
CA THR A 119 -7.14 12.52 -9.30
C THR A 119 -5.88 12.52 -8.44
N LEU A 120 -5.80 11.61 -7.47
CA LEU A 120 -4.68 11.49 -6.53
C LEU A 120 -3.37 11.06 -7.20
N MET A 121 -3.41 10.43 -8.35
CA MET A 121 -2.24 10.07 -9.14
C MET A 121 -1.43 11.31 -9.55
N ASN A 122 -2.12 12.39 -9.94
CA ASN A 122 -1.51 13.59 -10.51
C ASN A 122 -1.53 14.80 -9.54
N SER A 123 -1.99 14.59 -8.31
CA SER A 123 -2.07 15.66 -7.31
C SER A 123 -1.10 15.45 -6.16
N ASP A 124 -0.67 16.55 -5.55
CA ASP A 124 0.00 16.53 -4.26
C ASP A 124 -1.01 16.68 -3.12
N VAL A 125 -0.62 16.19 -1.95
CA VAL A 125 -1.37 16.38 -0.71
C VAL A 125 -0.64 17.38 0.18
N THR A 126 -1.41 18.14 0.94
CA THR A 126 -0.90 19.15 1.88
C THR A 126 -0.68 18.60 3.29
N GLY A 127 -1.35 17.49 3.63
CA GLY A 127 -1.35 16.86 4.95
C GLY A 127 -2.62 17.12 5.75
N THR A 128 -3.55 17.95 5.23
CA THR A 128 -4.79 18.34 5.93
C THR A 128 -6.05 17.71 5.32
N GLU A 129 -5.89 16.88 4.31
CA GLU A 129 -7.00 16.23 3.62
C GLU A 129 -7.76 15.27 4.54
N SER A 130 -9.08 15.31 4.46
CA SER A 130 -9.95 14.44 5.26
C SER A 130 -9.67 12.98 4.99
N GLY A 131 -9.45 12.22 6.06
CA GLY A 131 -9.14 10.79 5.99
C GLY A 131 -7.69 10.45 5.63
N LEU A 132 -6.81 11.43 5.37
CA LEU A 132 -5.39 11.17 5.19
C LEU A 132 -4.75 10.78 6.53
N VAL A 133 -4.19 9.58 6.59
CA VAL A 133 -3.51 9.05 7.79
C VAL A 133 -2.05 9.46 7.80
N CYS A 134 -1.34 9.23 6.71
CA CYS A 134 0.04 9.69 6.52
C CYS A 134 0.36 9.93 5.03
N ALA A 135 1.36 10.77 4.79
CA ALA A 135 1.89 11.03 3.46
C ALA A 135 3.39 11.32 3.53
N TRP A 136 4.17 10.45 2.92
CA TRP A 136 5.62 10.59 2.81
C TRP A 136 5.99 10.95 1.36
N ASP A 137 6.77 12.00 1.21
CA ASP A 137 7.28 12.45 -0.08
C ASP A 137 8.81 12.40 -0.07
N PHE A 138 9.34 11.35 -0.70
CA PHE A 138 10.79 11.11 -0.75
C PHE A 138 11.51 12.07 -1.70
N THR A 139 10.77 12.84 -2.50
CA THR A 139 11.36 13.84 -3.42
C THR A 139 11.59 15.19 -2.79
N SER A 140 10.99 15.44 -1.63
CA SER A 140 11.05 16.71 -0.93
C SER A 140 12.02 16.74 0.26
N VAL A 141 12.78 15.66 0.47
CA VAL A 141 13.75 15.56 1.55
C VAL A 141 15.18 15.70 1.04
N ALA A 142 16.08 16.14 1.92
CA ALA A 142 17.50 16.19 1.60
C ALA A 142 18.06 14.76 1.42
N GLU A 143 19.18 14.67 0.69
CA GLU A 143 19.93 13.41 0.57
C GLU A 143 20.43 12.98 1.95
N ASP A 144 20.57 11.67 2.13
CA ASP A 144 21.11 11.02 3.35
C ASP A 144 20.28 11.18 4.63
N VAL A 145 19.06 11.67 4.55
CA VAL A 145 18.16 11.66 5.71
C VAL A 145 17.64 10.25 5.99
N THR A 146 17.52 9.92 7.26
CA THR A 146 16.94 8.65 7.72
C THR A 146 15.50 8.80 8.19
N ASN A 147 15.08 10.01 8.49
CA ASN A 147 13.71 10.32 8.94
C ASN A 147 12.98 11.08 7.83
N ILE A 148 11.90 10.50 7.33
CA ILE A 148 11.06 11.11 6.32
C ILE A 148 9.88 11.78 7.03
N PRO A 149 9.76 13.11 6.94
CA PRO A 149 8.62 13.82 7.52
C PRO A 149 7.31 13.34 6.93
N ASP A 150 6.32 13.16 7.78
CA ASP A 150 4.94 12.97 7.35
C ASP A 150 4.28 14.33 7.14
N LYS A 151 3.65 14.54 5.99
CA LYS A 151 2.93 15.79 5.71
C LYS A 151 1.79 16.07 6.70
N THR A 152 1.21 15.02 7.32
CA THR A 152 0.21 15.19 8.39
C THR A 152 0.84 15.55 9.75
N GLY A 153 2.15 15.39 9.89
CA GLY A 153 2.89 15.64 11.12
C GLY A 153 2.72 14.56 12.20
N LYS A 154 2.06 13.43 11.91
CA LYS A 154 1.68 12.42 12.92
C LYS A 154 2.52 11.15 12.87
N HIS A 155 3.00 10.76 11.71
CA HIS A 155 3.58 9.45 11.47
C HIS A 155 4.86 9.52 10.63
N ALA A 156 5.91 10.18 11.12
CA ALA A 156 7.19 10.21 10.44
C ALA A 156 7.72 8.78 10.19
N ALA A 157 8.25 8.55 8.99
CA ALA A 157 8.86 7.26 8.66
C ALA A 157 10.35 7.30 8.95
N LYS A 158 10.89 6.15 9.35
CA LYS A 158 12.34 5.94 9.51
C LYS A 158 12.81 4.95 8.46
N ILE A 159 13.83 5.33 7.69
CA ILE A 159 14.51 4.41 6.78
C ILE A 159 15.47 3.56 7.60
N VAL A 160 15.40 2.24 7.42
CA VAL A 160 16.30 1.28 8.07
C VAL A 160 16.87 0.32 7.02
N GLY A 161 18.08 -0.19 7.24
CA GLY A 161 18.74 -1.12 6.34
C GLY A 161 19.61 -0.42 5.29
N ASN A 162 19.96 -1.16 4.25
CA ASN A 162 20.79 -0.68 3.16
C ASN A 162 19.93 0.01 2.10
N TYR A 163 20.15 1.29 1.88
CA TYR A 163 19.47 2.09 0.86
C TYR A 163 20.44 3.04 0.17
N LYS A 164 20.05 3.56 -0.97
CA LYS A 164 20.76 4.61 -1.69
C LYS A 164 19.77 5.68 -2.12
N TRP A 165 20.21 6.93 -2.05
CA TRP A 165 19.49 8.04 -2.63
C TRP A 165 19.88 8.21 -4.10
N PHE A 166 18.91 8.47 -4.94
CA PHE A 166 19.11 8.80 -6.34
C PHE A 166 18.34 10.06 -6.67
N LYS A 167 19.01 11.00 -7.32
CA LYS A 167 18.31 12.09 -7.99
C LYS A 167 17.59 11.53 -9.21
N ALA A 168 16.28 11.69 -9.25
CA ALA A 168 15.58 11.46 -10.49
C ALA A 168 16.14 12.47 -11.52
N GLY A 169 16.78 11.99 -12.56
CA GLY A 169 17.18 12.85 -13.68
C GLY A 169 15.94 13.56 -14.24
N ASN A 170 16.13 14.83 -14.62
CA ASN A 170 15.12 15.62 -15.33
C ASN A 170 14.79 14.99 -16.68
#